data_e8f1ee8b86ccd272631489cc95cbe8ae
#
_entry.id   e8f1ee8b86ccd272631489cc95cbe8ae
#
_cell.length_a   1.000
_cell.length_b   1.000
_cell.length_c   1.000
_cell.angle_alpha   90.00
_cell.angle_beta   90.00
_cell.angle_gamma   90.00
#
_symmetry.space_group_name_H-M   'P 1'
#
loop_
_entity.id
_entity.type
_entity.pdbx_description
1 polymer ?
#
loop_
_entity_poly.entity_id
_entity_poly.type
_entity_poly.pdbx_seq_one_letter_code
_entity_poly.pdbx_strand_id
1 'polypeptide(L)'
;MKRKNFLLKRLLVGAAMVTSVLAVKAAPDKNFYIFLCFGQSNMEGNAKIEQEDVAGVDSRFQMMAAVDDHKLGRKEGQWYTAIPPLCRENTGLTPVDYFGRTMVERLPKDVKVGVITVAIGGCHIETFMRDSVDNYVKTRAPQWMKGMLKAYGNNPYKRLVELAKKAQKEGVIKGILLHQGESNTGDRMWGNKVAFVYNQLIADLNLKSEDVPLLAGEVVRAGGKGRCAAMNPIIDALPETIHTAHVISSEGCTSGPDDLHFDAAGYRELGRRYAYKMLSLLGYPVLTPIAIPADAVVASTAEPGNEFPKIDSNHRGYFSLYAPLAKNVKVDVCGKKYDMQRDEKGLWTAVTDPLVVGFHYYFMFVDGVQIVDPASDTFFGCCRQAGGIEIPEGEEGNYYRPQQNVAKGQVRSFTYYAESTKEWRRAMIYTPAEYEKGNKRYPVLYLQHGMGEDETGWSHQGQMQNIMDNL
;
A
#
# COMPACT_ATOMS: atom_id res chain seq x y z
N MET A 1 19.94 42.79 -98.48
CA MET A 1 19.06 42.75 -97.32
C MET A 1 18.73 41.32 -96.97
N LYS A 2 19.39 40.73 -95.96
CA LYS A 2 19.02 39.45 -95.37
C LYS A 2 19.46 39.50 -93.90
N ARG A 3 18.55 39.50 -93.00
CA ARG A 3 18.79 39.43 -91.55
C ARG A 3 19.09 37.97 -91.13
N LYS A 4 20.19 37.73 -90.42
CA LYS A 4 20.53 36.45 -89.79
C LYS A 4 19.99 36.47 -88.42
N ASN A 5 19.18 35.49 -88.11
CA ASN A 5 18.70 35.20 -86.74
C ASN A 5 19.73 34.33 -86.05
N PHE A 6 20.19 34.80 -84.87
CA PHE A 6 21.05 34.05 -83.95
C PHE A 6 20.17 33.37 -82.88
N LEU A 7 20.15 32.05 -82.85
CA LEU A 7 19.48 31.27 -81.79
C LEU A 7 20.46 31.05 -80.63
N LEU A 8 20.15 31.64 -79.51
CA LEU A 8 20.88 31.44 -78.25
C LEU A 8 20.28 30.18 -77.55
N LYS A 9 21.03 29.09 -77.51
CA LYS A 9 20.69 27.92 -76.69
C LYS A 9 21.06 28.19 -75.23
N ARG A 10 20.08 28.29 -74.33
CA ARG A 10 20.29 28.31 -72.90
C ARG A 10 20.34 26.86 -72.41
N LEU A 11 21.48 26.40 -71.89
CA LEU A 11 21.63 25.21 -71.08
C LEU A 11 21.08 25.54 -69.68
N LEU A 12 19.99 24.92 -69.30
CA LEU A 12 19.56 24.83 -67.88
C LEU A 12 20.29 23.66 -67.25
N VAL A 13 21.25 23.94 -66.35
CA VAL A 13 21.84 22.99 -65.46
C VAL A 13 20.94 22.96 -64.21
N GLY A 14 20.07 21.92 -64.08
CA GLY A 14 19.29 21.69 -62.92
C GLY A 14 20.16 21.06 -61.82
N ALA A 15 20.56 21.84 -60.84
CA ALA A 15 21.16 21.31 -59.61
C ALA A 15 20.05 20.72 -58.73
N ALA A 16 19.94 19.38 -58.71
CA ALA A 16 19.11 18.68 -57.74
C ALA A 16 19.79 18.75 -56.37
N MET A 17 19.33 19.66 -55.49
CA MET A 17 19.66 19.61 -54.07
C MET A 17 18.96 18.39 -53.43
N VAL A 18 19.72 17.33 -53.21
CA VAL A 18 19.30 16.23 -52.32
C VAL A 18 19.41 16.76 -50.89
N THR A 19 18.32 17.27 -50.32
CA THR A 19 18.22 17.53 -48.88
C THR A 19 18.09 16.20 -48.20
N SER A 20 19.22 15.67 -47.71
CA SER A 20 19.20 14.59 -46.71
C SER A 20 18.59 15.12 -45.42
N VAL A 21 17.31 14.85 -45.18
CA VAL A 21 16.69 15.05 -43.89
C VAL A 21 17.35 14.04 -42.95
N LEU A 22 18.38 14.45 -42.24
CA LEU A 22 18.85 13.76 -41.06
C LEU A 22 17.70 13.81 -40.06
N ALA A 23 16.99 12.71 -39.92
CA ALA A 23 16.03 12.53 -38.83
C ALA A 23 16.79 12.67 -37.51
N VAL A 24 16.75 13.85 -36.92
CA VAL A 24 17.25 14.07 -35.58
C VAL A 24 16.41 13.16 -34.67
N LYS A 25 17.02 12.09 -34.19
CA LYS A 25 16.37 11.19 -33.25
C LYS A 25 16.04 12.00 -31.99
N ALA A 26 14.78 12.21 -31.70
CA ALA A 26 14.36 12.91 -30.50
C ALA A 26 15.03 12.26 -29.27
N ALA A 27 15.53 13.11 -28.36
CA ALA A 27 16.07 12.60 -27.08
C ALA A 27 14.96 11.85 -26.31
N PRO A 28 15.33 10.84 -25.50
CA PRO A 28 14.36 10.13 -24.67
C PRO A 28 13.56 11.10 -23.78
N ASP A 29 12.26 10.85 -23.66
CA ASP A 29 11.37 11.62 -22.80
C ASP A 29 11.78 11.44 -21.33
N LYS A 30 12.24 12.49 -20.68
CA LYS A 30 12.68 12.46 -19.27
C LYS A 30 11.53 12.22 -18.31
N ASN A 31 10.29 12.43 -18.73
CA ASN A 31 9.08 12.21 -17.98
C ASN A 31 8.42 10.85 -18.28
N PHE A 32 9.08 10.01 -19.06
CA PHE A 32 8.68 8.63 -19.24
C PHE A 32 9.58 7.72 -18.40
N TYR A 33 9.10 7.36 -17.18
CA TYR A 33 9.81 6.52 -16.22
C TYR A 33 9.59 5.05 -16.54
N ILE A 34 10.65 4.30 -16.77
CA ILE A 34 10.61 2.91 -17.19
C ILE A 34 11.15 2.03 -16.07
N PHE A 35 10.47 0.93 -15.78
CA PHE A 35 10.85 -0.04 -14.78
C PHE A 35 10.97 -1.44 -15.39
N LEU A 36 12.07 -2.12 -15.07
CA LEU A 36 12.31 -3.49 -15.49
C LEU A 36 11.81 -4.43 -14.40
N CYS A 37 10.95 -5.39 -14.75
CA CYS A 37 10.33 -6.30 -13.81
C CYS A 37 10.71 -7.72 -14.20
N PHE A 38 11.36 -8.48 -13.30
CA PHE A 38 11.73 -9.84 -13.59
C PHE A 38 11.61 -10.76 -12.36
N GLY A 39 11.49 -12.06 -12.59
CA GLY A 39 11.34 -13.02 -11.52
C GLY A 39 10.64 -14.31 -11.94
N GLN A 40 9.92 -14.92 -11.00
CA GLN A 40 9.21 -16.17 -11.22
C GLN A 40 7.67 -15.99 -11.11
N SER A 41 6.93 -17.00 -10.70
CA SER A 41 5.44 -17.01 -10.74
C SER A 41 4.78 -15.83 -10.05
N ASN A 42 5.29 -15.38 -8.92
CA ASN A 42 4.75 -14.20 -8.22
C ASN A 42 5.06 -12.87 -8.93
N MET A 43 6.05 -12.82 -9.82
CA MET A 43 6.25 -11.68 -10.73
C MET A 43 5.49 -11.88 -12.05
N GLU A 44 5.35 -13.11 -12.51
CA GLU A 44 4.63 -13.48 -13.73
C GLU A 44 3.14 -13.15 -13.64
N GLY A 45 2.55 -13.37 -12.46
CA GLY A 45 1.15 -13.17 -12.17
C GLY A 45 0.37 -14.48 -12.11
N ASN A 46 -0.15 -14.83 -10.94
CA ASN A 46 -0.83 -16.10 -10.70
C ASN A 46 -2.24 -15.97 -10.13
N ALA A 47 -2.65 -14.79 -9.67
CA ALA A 47 -4.00 -14.58 -9.20
C ALA A 47 -4.96 -14.26 -10.36
N LYS A 48 -6.24 -14.55 -10.13
CA LYS A 48 -7.31 -14.21 -11.06
C LYS A 48 -7.40 -12.69 -11.23
N ILE A 49 -7.46 -12.25 -12.47
CA ILE A 49 -7.74 -10.86 -12.82
C ILE A 49 -9.25 -10.61 -12.63
N GLU A 50 -9.59 -9.58 -11.89
CA GLU A 50 -10.97 -9.19 -11.57
C GLU A 50 -11.38 -7.93 -12.35
N GLN A 51 -12.65 -7.57 -12.30
CA GLN A 51 -13.19 -6.42 -13.03
C GLN A 51 -12.51 -5.10 -12.65
N GLU A 52 -12.16 -4.92 -11.38
CA GLU A 52 -11.46 -3.73 -10.91
C GLU A 52 -10.03 -3.61 -11.45
N ASP A 53 -9.40 -4.74 -11.78
CA ASP A 53 -8.03 -4.77 -12.30
C ASP A 53 -7.94 -4.34 -13.76
N VAL A 54 -9.02 -4.50 -14.52
CA VAL A 54 -9.08 -4.10 -15.94
C VAL A 54 -9.72 -2.72 -16.13
N ALA A 55 -10.53 -2.29 -15.17
CA ALA A 55 -11.20 -0.99 -15.24
C ALA A 55 -10.29 0.17 -14.84
N GLY A 56 -10.49 1.33 -15.47
CA GLY A 56 -9.91 2.61 -15.05
C GLY A 56 -8.38 2.68 -15.06
N VAL A 57 -7.71 1.87 -15.89
CA VAL A 57 -6.25 1.98 -16.04
C VAL A 57 -5.91 3.31 -16.69
N ASP A 58 -5.14 4.15 -15.98
CA ASP A 58 -4.66 5.43 -16.52
C ASP A 58 -3.80 5.20 -17.77
N SER A 59 -4.06 5.91 -18.85
CA SER A 59 -3.31 5.79 -20.09
C SER A 59 -1.83 6.16 -19.97
N ARG A 60 -1.43 6.85 -18.91
CA ARG A 60 -0.02 7.10 -18.58
C ARG A 60 0.70 5.87 -18.05
N PHE A 61 -0.03 4.85 -17.56
CA PHE A 61 0.55 3.58 -17.19
C PHE A 61 0.60 2.66 -18.41
N GLN A 62 1.83 2.40 -18.87
CA GLN A 62 2.12 1.65 -20.09
C GLN A 62 2.87 0.35 -19.77
N MET A 63 2.64 -0.68 -20.56
CA MET A 63 3.44 -1.90 -20.56
C MET A 63 4.04 -2.13 -21.95
N MET A 64 5.31 -2.54 -22.02
CA MET A 64 5.87 -3.04 -23.26
C MET A 64 5.69 -4.55 -23.30
N ALA A 65 5.03 -5.05 -24.34
CA ALA A 65 4.82 -6.49 -24.49
C ALA A 65 6.17 -7.19 -24.67
N ALA A 66 6.47 -8.12 -23.78
CA ALA A 66 7.73 -8.88 -23.82
C ALA A 66 7.68 -10.05 -24.79
N VAL A 67 6.50 -10.44 -25.23
CA VAL A 67 6.21 -11.44 -26.25
C VAL A 67 4.92 -11.03 -27.00
N ASP A 68 4.66 -11.65 -28.15
CA ASP A 68 3.36 -11.51 -28.82
C ASP A 68 2.24 -12.09 -27.93
N ASP A 69 1.13 -11.37 -27.83
CA ASP A 69 -0.11 -11.82 -27.18
C ASP A 69 -1.23 -11.79 -28.23
N HIS A 70 -1.65 -12.97 -28.66
CA HIS A 70 -2.64 -13.12 -29.72
C HIS A 70 -4.06 -12.77 -29.26
N LYS A 71 -4.38 -12.98 -27.97
CA LYS A 71 -5.70 -12.69 -27.42
C LYS A 71 -5.97 -11.19 -27.30
N LEU A 72 -4.96 -10.43 -26.90
CA LEU A 72 -5.05 -8.98 -26.72
C LEU A 72 -4.49 -8.20 -27.92
N GLY A 73 -4.02 -8.91 -28.96
CA GLY A 73 -3.47 -8.28 -30.16
C GLY A 73 -2.17 -7.52 -29.92
N ARG A 74 -1.41 -7.86 -28.87
CA ARG A 74 -0.15 -7.18 -28.53
C ARG A 74 1.02 -7.78 -29.30
N LYS A 75 1.92 -6.91 -29.73
CA LYS A 75 3.16 -7.26 -30.44
C LYS A 75 4.37 -7.00 -29.55
N GLU A 76 5.30 -7.95 -29.57
CA GLU A 76 6.58 -7.84 -28.86
C GLU A 76 7.26 -6.49 -29.11
N GLY A 77 7.70 -5.87 -28.02
CA GLY A 77 8.42 -4.61 -28.04
C GLY A 77 7.56 -3.39 -28.40
N GLN A 78 6.24 -3.47 -28.37
CA GLN A 78 5.35 -2.33 -28.51
C GLN A 78 4.72 -1.95 -27.16
N TRP A 79 4.47 -0.66 -26.97
CA TRP A 79 3.80 -0.12 -25.80
C TRP A 79 2.28 -0.19 -25.90
N TYR A 80 1.64 -0.52 -24.81
CA TYR A 80 0.17 -0.56 -24.65
C TYR A 80 -0.20 0.00 -23.29
N THR A 81 -1.42 0.53 -23.13
CA THR A 81 -1.96 0.76 -21.79
C THR A 81 -1.89 -0.52 -20.99
N ALA A 82 -1.39 -0.45 -19.75
CA ALA A 82 -1.05 -1.61 -18.93
C ALA A 82 -2.29 -2.28 -18.33
N ILE A 83 -3.16 -2.81 -19.18
CA ILE A 83 -4.31 -3.64 -18.77
C ILE A 83 -3.78 -5.08 -18.59
N PRO A 84 -4.02 -5.74 -17.44
CA PRO A 84 -3.54 -7.10 -17.23
C PRO A 84 -4.10 -8.13 -18.26
N PRO A 85 -3.38 -9.22 -18.51
CA PRO A 85 -2.10 -9.63 -17.94
C PRO A 85 -0.91 -8.82 -18.46
N LEU A 86 0.10 -8.56 -17.59
CA LEU A 86 1.26 -7.73 -17.96
C LEU A 86 2.51 -8.53 -18.35
N CYS A 87 2.47 -9.85 -18.24
CA CYS A 87 3.64 -10.70 -18.54
C CYS A 87 3.49 -11.45 -19.88
N ARG A 88 2.60 -12.42 -19.93
CA ARG A 88 2.30 -13.23 -21.12
C ARG A 88 0.83 -13.58 -21.19
N GLU A 89 0.37 -14.00 -22.36
CA GLU A 89 -0.94 -14.61 -22.53
C GLU A 89 -1.17 -15.74 -21.50
N ASN A 90 -2.34 -15.79 -20.89
CA ASN A 90 -2.72 -16.75 -19.85
C ASN A 90 -2.01 -16.61 -18.49
N THR A 91 -1.29 -15.51 -18.21
CA THR A 91 -0.86 -15.18 -16.86
C THR A 91 -1.96 -14.39 -16.12
N GLY A 92 -1.79 -14.22 -14.81
CA GLY A 92 -2.76 -13.56 -13.95
C GLY A 92 -2.35 -12.16 -13.53
N LEU A 93 -2.97 -11.69 -12.44
CA LEU A 93 -2.60 -10.45 -11.78
C LEU A 93 -1.22 -10.57 -11.15
N THR A 94 -0.43 -9.51 -11.22
CA THR A 94 0.96 -9.40 -10.73
C THR A 94 1.09 -8.15 -9.85
N PRO A 95 2.08 -8.06 -8.95
CA PRO A 95 2.30 -6.84 -8.18
C PRO A 95 2.61 -5.63 -9.08
N VAL A 96 3.09 -5.85 -10.31
CA VAL A 96 3.39 -4.78 -11.28
C VAL A 96 2.14 -3.97 -11.66
N ASP A 97 0.96 -4.59 -11.65
CA ASP A 97 -0.31 -3.92 -11.96
C ASP A 97 -0.58 -2.74 -11.01
N TYR A 98 -0.48 -3.00 -9.71
CA TYR A 98 -0.74 -1.97 -8.69
C TYR A 98 0.49 -1.13 -8.37
N PHE A 99 1.68 -1.59 -8.70
CA PHE A 99 2.86 -0.73 -8.76
C PHE A 99 2.63 0.44 -9.74
N GLY A 100 2.34 0.15 -10.98
CA GLY A 100 2.19 1.20 -11.99
C GLY A 100 0.98 2.10 -11.76
N ARG A 101 -0.16 1.54 -11.34
CA ARG A 101 -1.37 2.31 -10.97
C ARG A 101 -1.07 3.31 -9.85
N THR A 102 -0.41 2.86 -8.78
CA THR A 102 -0.04 3.72 -7.66
C THR A 102 1.00 4.77 -8.04
N MET A 103 1.97 4.41 -8.89
CA MET A 103 2.95 5.37 -9.40
C MET A 103 2.26 6.51 -10.16
N VAL A 104 1.39 6.23 -11.15
CA VAL A 104 0.73 7.30 -11.94
C VAL A 104 -0.28 8.10 -11.13
N GLU A 105 -0.85 7.52 -10.08
CA GLU A 105 -1.72 8.23 -9.14
C GLU A 105 -0.97 9.34 -8.39
N ARG A 106 0.28 9.07 -7.99
CA ARG A 106 1.09 9.93 -7.13
C ARG A 106 2.08 10.82 -7.87
N LEU A 107 2.47 10.44 -9.08
CA LEU A 107 3.38 11.23 -9.90
C LEU A 107 2.68 12.44 -10.57
N PRO A 108 3.43 13.50 -10.93
CA PRO A 108 2.91 14.61 -11.72
C PRO A 108 2.18 14.13 -12.97
N LYS A 109 1.19 14.90 -13.43
CA LYS A 109 0.31 14.50 -14.54
C LYS A 109 1.01 14.37 -15.89
N ASP A 110 2.16 14.98 -16.06
CA ASP A 110 3.02 14.91 -17.25
C ASP A 110 4.00 13.72 -17.22
N VAL A 111 4.08 12.98 -16.09
CA VAL A 111 4.92 11.80 -15.97
C VAL A 111 4.15 10.55 -16.40
N LYS A 112 4.77 9.76 -17.29
CA LYS A 112 4.31 8.42 -17.69
C LYS A 112 5.12 7.35 -16.98
N VAL A 113 4.52 6.19 -16.78
CA VAL A 113 5.14 5.02 -16.18
C VAL A 113 5.07 3.86 -17.16
N GLY A 114 6.21 3.29 -17.50
CA GLY A 114 6.32 2.11 -18.36
C GLY A 114 6.92 0.93 -17.61
N VAL A 115 6.38 -0.26 -17.82
CA VAL A 115 6.89 -1.50 -17.24
C VAL A 115 7.22 -2.50 -18.34
N ILE A 116 8.29 -3.29 -18.11
CA ILE A 116 8.69 -4.41 -18.98
C ILE A 116 8.78 -5.63 -18.08
N THR A 117 7.84 -6.57 -18.21
CA THR A 117 7.76 -7.74 -17.34
C THR A 117 8.25 -8.99 -18.08
N VAL A 118 9.36 -9.56 -17.60
CA VAL A 118 9.92 -10.84 -18.08
C VAL A 118 10.03 -11.77 -16.89
N ALA A 119 9.12 -12.74 -16.78
CA ALA A 119 9.08 -13.67 -15.67
C ALA A 119 8.70 -15.07 -16.12
N ILE A 120 9.15 -16.09 -15.40
CA ILE A 120 8.91 -17.50 -15.71
C ILE A 120 8.55 -18.25 -14.43
N GLY A 121 7.33 -18.77 -14.37
CA GLY A 121 6.87 -19.55 -13.23
C GLY A 121 7.84 -20.68 -12.86
N GLY A 122 8.17 -20.81 -11.58
CA GLY A 122 9.01 -21.87 -11.03
C GLY A 122 10.51 -21.83 -11.42
N CYS A 123 10.99 -20.77 -12.06
CA CYS A 123 12.40 -20.70 -12.46
C CYS A 123 13.32 -20.36 -11.28
N HIS A 124 14.54 -20.87 -11.32
CA HIS A 124 15.62 -20.41 -10.46
C HIS A 124 16.22 -19.10 -10.98
N ILE A 125 16.91 -18.34 -10.11
CA ILE A 125 17.56 -17.07 -10.49
C ILE A 125 18.59 -17.24 -11.59
N GLU A 126 19.21 -18.41 -11.73
CA GLU A 126 20.15 -18.78 -12.78
C GLU A 126 19.57 -18.65 -14.20
N THR A 127 18.24 -18.64 -14.33
CA THR A 127 17.54 -18.36 -15.60
C THR A 127 17.81 -16.95 -16.13
N PHE A 128 18.14 -16.03 -15.24
CA PHE A 128 18.48 -14.64 -15.57
C PHE A 128 19.98 -14.35 -15.52
N MET A 129 20.81 -15.32 -15.21
CA MET A 129 22.26 -15.17 -15.25
C MET A 129 22.78 -15.39 -16.67
N ARG A 130 23.27 -14.33 -17.33
CA ARG A 130 23.73 -14.34 -18.73
C ARG A 130 24.61 -15.55 -19.06
N ASP A 131 25.54 -15.86 -18.16
CA ASP A 131 26.56 -16.88 -18.41
C ASP A 131 26.10 -18.31 -18.01
N SER A 132 24.96 -18.46 -17.38
CA SER A 132 24.41 -19.72 -16.87
C SER A 132 23.10 -20.15 -17.51
N VAL A 133 22.36 -19.24 -18.16
CA VAL A 133 21.02 -19.51 -18.68
C VAL A 133 20.98 -20.65 -19.67
N ASP A 134 21.91 -20.73 -20.60
CA ASP A 134 21.95 -21.80 -21.60
C ASP A 134 22.15 -23.20 -20.97
N ASN A 135 23.01 -23.28 -19.96
CA ASN A 135 23.20 -24.52 -19.20
C ASN A 135 21.95 -24.87 -18.39
N TYR A 136 21.34 -23.87 -17.71
CA TYR A 136 20.11 -24.07 -16.96
C TYR A 136 18.99 -24.61 -17.87
N VAL A 137 18.76 -24.00 -19.02
CA VAL A 137 17.72 -24.40 -19.98
C VAL A 137 17.96 -25.84 -20.49
N LYS A 138 19.21 -26.22 -20.72
CA LYS A 138 19.57 -27.56 -21.22
C LYS A 138 19.46 -28.65 -20.17
N THR A 139 19.88 -28.37 -18.93
CA THR A 139 20.15 -29.42 -17.93
C THR A 139 19.18 -29.41 -16.75
N ARG A 140 18.59 -28.27 -16.40
CA ARG A 140 17.79 -28.10 -15.17
C ARG A 140 16.32 -27.71 -15.42
N ALA A 141 16.02 -27.01 -16.52
CA ALA A 141 14.66 -26.56 -16.80
C ALA A 141 13.73 -27.77 -17.05
N PRO A 142 12.67 -27.92 -16.25
CA PRO A 142 11.74 -29.03 -16.45
C PRO A 142 10.95 -28.89 -17.75
N GLN A 143 10.40 -29.99 -18.26
CA GLN A 143 9.71 -29.99 -19.55
C GLN A 143 8.53 -29.00 -19.62
N TRP A 144 7.77 -28.84 -18.54
CA TRP A 144 6.63 -27.92 -18.47
C TRP A 144 7.05 -26.44 -18.59
N MET A 145 8.29 -26.09 -18.22
CA MET A 145 8.82 -24.72 -18.30
C MET A 145 9.30 -24.37 -19.72
N LYS A 146 9.59 -25.34 -20.55
CA LYS A 146 10.22 -25.12 -21.88
C LYS A 146 9.39 -24.25 -22.82
N GLY A 147 8.05 -24.35 -22.74
CA GLY A 147 7.16 -23.48 -23.50
C GLY A 147 7.30 -22.00 -23.13
N MET A 148 7.38 -21.71 -21.85
CA MET A 148 7.58 -20.34 -21.33
C MET A 148 8.97 -19.80 -21.70
N LEU A 149 10.01 -20.61 -21.56
CA LEU A 149 11.37 -20.24 -21.98
C LEU A 149 11.45 -19.95 -23.47
N LYS A 150 10.81 -20.77 -24.31
CA LYS A 150 10.76 -20.60 -25.77
C LYS A 150 10.12 -19.28 -26.17
N ALA A 151 9.09 -18.80 -25.44
CA ALA A 151 8.48 -17.50 -25.70
C ALA A 151 9.47 -16.35 -25.58
N TYR A 152 10.50 -16.48 -24.74
CA TYR A 152 11.60 -15.52 -24.59
C TYR A 152 12.87 -15.91 -25.38
N GLY A 153 12.74 -16.73 -26.42
CA GLY A 153 13.89 -17.20 -27.22
C GLY A 153 14.87 -18.07 -26.44
N ASN A 154 14.43 -18.77 -25.39
CA ASN A 154 15.20 -19.56 -24.43
C ASN A 154 16.21 -18.73 -23.59
N ASN A 155 16.13 -17.40 -23.65
CA ASN A 155 17.02 -16.54 -22.87
C ASN A 155 16.26 -15.30 -22.37
N PRO A 156 15.57 -15.38 -21.22
CA PRO A 156 14.78 -14.27 -20.67
C PRO A 156 15.65 -13.07 -20.29
N TYR A 157 16.89 -13.27 -19.84
CA TYR A 157 17.82 -12.17 -19.59
C TYR A 157 18.07 -11.34 -20.86
N LYS A 158 18.43 -12.02 -21.97
CA LYS A 158 18.65 -11.36 -23.26
C LYS A 158 17.41 -10.61 -23.74
N ARG A 159 16.22 -11.24 -23.59
CA ARG A 159 14.94 -10.61 -23.93
C ARG A 159 14.73 -9.31 -23.12
N LEU A 160 14.95 -9.35 -21.81
CA LEU A 160 14.80 -8.17 -20.94
C LEU A 160 15.76 -7.04 -21.38
N VAL A 161 17.02 -7.35 -21.67
CA VAL A 161 18.03 -6.38 -22.13
C VAL A 161 17.66 -5.78 -23.49
N GLU A 162 17.20 -6.59 -24.45
CA GLU A 162 16.80 -6.12 -25.79
C GLU A 162 15.63 -5.13 -25.72
N LEU A 163 14.61 -5.47 -24.93
CA LEU A 163 13.46 -4.59 -24.73
C LEU A 163 13.83 -3.33 -23.95
N ALA A 164 14.67 -3.44 -22.92
CA ALA A 164 15.17 -2.30 -22.16
C ALA A 164 15.95 -1.33 -23.06
N LYS A 165 16.84 -1.83 -23.93
CA LYS A 165 17.56 -1.00 -24.92
C LYS A 165 16.62 -0.29 -25.91
N LYS A 166 15.51 -0.96 -26.27
CA LYS A 166 14.48 -0.34 -27.09
C LYS A 166 13.77 0.78 -26.31
N ALA A 167 13.38 0.52 -25.10
CA ALA A 167 12.68 1.45 -24.23
C ALA A 167 13.53 2.69 -23.85
N GLN A 168 14.85 2.53 -23.68
CA GLN A 168 15.78 3.65 -23.42
C GLN A 168 15.83 4.68 -24.55
N LYS A 169 15.34 4.36 -25.76
CA LYS A 169 15.21 5.33 -26.85
C LYS A 169 14.00 6.25 -26.70
N GLU A 170 13.08 5.88 -25.82
CA GLU A 170 11.78 6.53 -25.63
C GLU A 170 11.64 7.16 -24.24
N GLY A 171 12.29 6.58 -23.20
CA GLY A 171 12.21 7.06 -21.83
C GLY A 171 13.45 6.73 -21.01
N VAL A 172 13.33 6.86 -19.68
CA VAL A 172 14.44 6.71 -18.72
C VAL A 172 14.14 5.55 -17.78
N ILE A 173 15.06 4.56 -17.69
CA ILE A 173 14.97 3.48 -16.71
C ILE A 173 15.25 4.07 -15.34
N LYS A 174 14.29 3.88 -14.39
CA LYS A 174 14.29 4.46 -13.05
C LYS A 174 14.37 3.43 -11.93
N GLY A 175 14.26 2.15 -12.23
CA GLY A 175 14.35 1.11 -11.22
C GLY A 175 14.10 -0.28 -11.79
N ILE A 176 14.40 -1.26 -10.95
CA ILE A 176 14.25 -2.69 -11.26
C ILE A 176 13.41 -3.32 -10.14
N LEU A 177 12.39 -4.09 -10.51
CA LEU A 177 11.55 -4.85 -9.61
C LEU A 177 11.88 -6.34 -9.76
N LEU A 178 12.21 -6.99 -8.65
CA LEU A 178 12.47 -8.42 -8.57
C LEU A 178 11.45 -9.09 -7.65
N HIS A 179 10.82 -10.15 -8.12
CA HIS A 179 10.11 -11.08 -7.24
C HIS A 179 10.47 -12.52 -7.60
N GLN A 180 11.42 -13.06 -6.85
CA GLN A 180 12.00 -14.40 -7.04
C GLN A 180 12.62 -14.87 -5.73
N GLY A 181 12.61 -16.14 -5.48
CA GLY A 181 13.22 -16.73 -4.30
C GLY A 181 12.66 -18.12 -3.98
N GLU A 182 11.38 -18.34 -4.29
CA GLU A 182 10.67 -19.58 -3.94
C GLU A 182 11.40 -20.83 -4.46
N SER A 183 11.86 -20.80 -5.71
CA SER A 183 12.62 -21.90 -6.32
C SER A 183 14.07 -22.00 -5.83
N ASN A 184 14.56 -20.96 -5.16
CA ASN A 184 15.89 -20.92 -4.54
C ASN A 184 15.81 -20.98 -3.00
N THR A 185 14.70 -21.43 -2.41
CA THR A 185 14.54 -21.49 -0.94
C THR A 185 15.70 -22.25 -0.29
N GLY A 186 16.38 -21.59 0.64
CA GLY A 186 17.56 -22.12 1.33
C GLY A 186 18.89 -21.92 0.60
N ASP A 187 18.90 -21.34 -0.58
CA ASP A 187 20.12 -20.99 -1.31
C ASP A 187 20.80 -19.76 -0.72
N ARG A 188 21.75 -19.95 0.17
CA ARG A 188 22.51 -18.87 0.81
C ARG A 188 23.31 -18.00 -0.16
N MET A 189 23.58 -18.49 -1.39
CA MET A 189 24.27 -17.74 -2.44
C MET A 189 23.31 -16.93 -3.31
N TRP A 190 22.00 -16.96 -3.03
CA TRP A 190 20.99 -16.28 -3.84
C TRP A 190 21.27 -14.78 -3.95
N GLY A 191 21.60 -14.09 -2.87
CA GLY A 191 21.93 -12.66 -2.89
C GLY A 191 23.08 -12.33 -3.83
N ASN A 192 24.15 -13.14 -3.84
CA ASN A 192 25.28 -12.99 -4.76
C ASN A 192 24.88 -13.23 -6.23
N LYS A 193 23.98 -14.19 -6.48
CA LYS A 193 23.45 -14.46 -7.84
C LYS A 193 22.58 -13.31 -8.32
N VAL A 194 21.74 -12.74 -7.45
CA VAL A 194 20.96 -11.53 -7.76
C VAL A 194 21.88 -10.35 -8.05
N ALA A 195 22.93 -10.15 -7.24
CA ALA A 195 23.92 -9.10 -7.47
C ALA A 195 24.62 -9.27 -8.83
N PHE A 196 24.93 -10.49 -9.21
CA PHE A 196 25.50 -10.79 -10.53
C PHE A 196 24.53 -10.37 -11.65
N VAL A 197 23.26 -10.75 -11.58
CA VAL A 197 22.23 -10.36 -12.57
C VAL A 197 22.06 -8.83 -12.61
N TYR A 198 21.95 -8.19 -11.44
CA TYR A 198 21.79 -6.75 -11.33
C TYR A 198 22.96 -6.00 -11.97
N ASN A 199 24.19 -6.36 -11.60
CA ASN A 199 25.41 -5.73 -12.15
C ASN A 199 25.53 -5.94 -13.68
N GLN A 200 25.12 -7.08 -14.17
CA GLN A 200 25.06 -7.33 -15.62
C GLN A 200 24.04 -6.40 -16.31
N LEU A 201 22.83 -6.24 -15.73
CA LEU A 201 21.82 -5.31 -16.26
C LEU A 201 22.33 -3.88 -16.27
N ILE A 202 22.95 -3.41 -15.18
CA ILE A 202 23.55 -2.08 -15.08
C ILE A 202 24.60 -1.87 -16.18
N ALA A 203 25.49 -2.85 -16.37
CA ALA A 203 26.56 -2.78 -17.38
C ALA A 203 26.00 -2.85 -18.81
N ASP A 204 25.16 -3.84 -19.13
CA ASP A 204 24.63 -4.06 -20.49
C ASP A 204 23.72 -2.94 -20.98
N LEU A 205 23.11 -2.18 -20.06
CA LEU A 205 22.24 -1.06 -20.33
C LEU A 205 22.92 0.30 -20.14
N ASN A 206 24.21 0.30 -19.77
CA ASN A 206 25.01 1.52 -19.48
C ASN A 206 24.28 2.45 -18.48
N LEU A 207 23.85 1.89 -17.36
CA LEU A 207 23.16 2.57 -16.28
C LEU A 207 24.13 2.87 -15.11
N LYS A 208 23.69 3.70 -14.18
CA LYS A 208 24.36 3.90 -12.90
C LYS A 208 23.52 3.26 -11.80
N SER A 209 24.13 2.49 -10.93
CA SER A 209 23.43 1.80 -9.84
C SER A 209 22.66 2.74 -8.92
N GLU A 210 23.23 3.92 -8.67
CA GLU A 210 22.63 4.97 -7.83
C GLU A 210 21.32 5.53 -8.40
N ASP A 211 21.17 5.52 -9.73
CA ASP A 211 19.99 6.04 -10.43
C ASP A 211 18.91 4.97 -10.66
N VAL A 212 19.23 3.69 -10.43
CA VAL A 212 18.36 2.55 -10.76
C VAL A 212 18.33 1.54 -9.61
N PRO A 213 17.65 1.86 -8.50
CA PRO A 213 17.53 0.96 -7.36
C PRO A 213 16.85 -0.36 -7.72
N LEU A 214 17.22 -1.43 -7.01
CA LEU A 214 16.58 -2.74 -7.08
C LEU A 214 15.58 -2.89 -5.93
N LEU A 215 14.32 -3.16 -6.24
CA LEU A 215 13.31 -3.51 -5.25
C LEU A 215 13.05 -5.01 -5.31
N ALA A 216 13.31 -5.72 -4.22
CA ALA A 216 13.09 -7.16 -4.12
C ALA A 216 11.95 -7.46 -3.13
N GLY A 217 10.90 -8.15 -3.58
CA GLY A 217 9.78 -8.53 -2.73
C GLY A 217 10.05 -9.81 -1.95
N GLU A 218 9.63 -9.83 -0.69
CA GLU A 218 9.56 -11.07 0.09
C GLU A 218 8.55 -12.04 -0.52
N VAL A 219 8.81 -13.33 -0.37
CA VAL A 219 7.86 -14.39 -0.72
C VAL A 219 6.73 -14.47 0.31
N VAL A 220 5.67 -15.22 0.01
CA VAL A 220 4.49 -15.36 0.89
C VAL A 220 4.91 -15.75 2.31
N ARG A 221 4.46 -14.96 3.29
CA ARG A 221 4.66 -15.24 4.73
C ARG A 221 3.54 -16.10 5.32
N ALA A 222 2.28 -15.87 4.96
CA ALA A 222 1.08 -16.57 5.45
C ALA A 222 1.11 -16.82 6.98
N GLY A 223 1.46 -15.78 7.76
CA GLY A 223 1.60 -15.91 9.21
C GLY A 223 2.69 -16.93 9.64
N GLY A 224 3.75 -17.09 8.84
CA GLY A 224 4.82 -18.07 9.06
C GLY A 224 4.56 -19.46 8.44
N LYS A 225 3.42 -19.67 7.78
CA LYS A 225 3.04 -20.93 7.12
C LYS A 225 3.35 -20.95 5.61
N GLY A 226 3.81 -19.84 5.03
CA GLY A 226 4.18 -19.77 3.62
C GLY A 226 5.19 -20.85 3.26
N ARG A 227 4.93 -21.58 2.17
CA ARG A 227 5.76 -22.72 1.75
C ARG A 227 7.23 -22.40 1.60
N CYS A 228 7.54 -21.18 1.21
CA CYS A 228 8.89 -20.70 0.98
C CYS A 228 9.30 -19.57 1.98
N ALA A 229 8.56 -19.38 3.08
CA ALA A 229 8.80 -18.32 4.05
C ALA A 229 10.24 -18.31 4.61
N ALA A 230 10.90 -19.47 4.66
CA ALA A 230 12.32 -19.60 5.04
C ALA A 230 13.27 -18.85 4.09
N MET A 231 12.80 -18.42 2.91
CA MET A 231 13.57 -17.60 1.98
C MET A 231 13.64 -16.14 2.40
N ASN A 232 12.68 -15.62 3.17
CA ASN A 232 12.59 -14.20 3.51
C ASN A 232 13.84 -13.66 4.24
N PRO A 233 14.42 -14.35 5.24
CA PRO A 233 15.67 -13.88 5.83
C PRO A 233 16.84 -13.77 4.84
N ILE A 234 16.84 -14.58 3.76
CA ILE A 234 17.86 -14.48 2.71
C ILE A 234 17.58 -13.28 1.80
N ILE A 235 16.31 -13.00 1.51
CA ILE A 235 15.89 -11.81 0.75
C ILE A 235 16.18 -10.56 1.58
N ASP A 236 15.87 -10.57 2.87
CA ASP A 236 16.07 -9.44 3.78
C ASP A 236 17.54 -9.00 3.88
N ALA A 237 18.48 -9.95 3.70
CA ALA A 237 19.91 -9.68 3.67
C ALA A 237 20.42 -9.12 2.33
N LEU A 238 19.57 -8.98 1.29
CA LEU A 238 20.01 -8.51 -0.04
C LEU A 238 20.67 -7.12 -0.03
N PRO A 239 20.24 -6.13 0.79
CA PRO A 239 20.91 -4.82 0.88
C PRO A 239 22.36 -4.90 1.36
N GLU A 240 22.75 -5.94 2.08
CA GLU A 240 24.15 -6.18 2.49
C GLU A 240 25.03 -6.51 1.28
N THR A 241 24.45 -7.07 0.21
CA THR A 241 25.17 -7.45 -1.01
C THR A 241 25.04 -6.38 -2.10
N ILE A 242 23.89 -5.71 -2.18
CA ILE A 242 23.59 -4.65 -3.17
C ILE A 242 23.10 -3.42 -2.37
N HIS A 243 23.95 -2.45 -2.15
CA HIS A 243 23.61 -1.28 -1.30
C HIS A 243 22.49 -0.39 -1.86
N THR A 244 22.16 -0.49 -3.16
CA THR A 244 21.01 0.16 -3.79
C THR A 244 19.77 -0.74 -3.84
N ALA A 245 19.82 -1.92 -3.21
CA ALA A 245 18.66 -2.79 -3.10
C ALA A 245 17.81 -2.43 -1.87
N HIS A 246 16.51 -2.62 -2.01
CA HIS A 246 15.53 -2.44 -0.93
C HIS A 246 14.57 -3.61 -0.94
N VAL A 247 14.25 -4.12 0.25
CA VAL A 247 13.31 -5.22 0.40
C VAL A 247 11.90 -4.68 0.62
N ILE A 248 10.94 -5.30 -0.05
CA ILE A 248 9.52 -4.98 0.05
C ILE A 248 8.85 -6.09 0.87
N SER A 249 8.40 -5.74 2.07
CA SER A 249 7.79 -6.70 2.98
C SER A 249 6.46 -7.22 2.44
N SER A 250 6.26 -8.54 2.55
CA SER A 250 5.00 -9.23 2.27
C SER A 250 4.15 -9.48 3.53
N GLU A 251 4.55 -8.94 4.68
CA GLU A 251 3.82 -9.13 5.92
C GLU A 251 2.39 -8.60 5.80
N GLY A 252 1.40 -9.44 6.18
CA GLY A 252 -0.02 -9.12 6.05
C GLY A 252 -0.59 -9.20 4.63
N CYS A 253 0.24 -9.44 3.61
CA CYS A 253 -0.29 -9.76 2.28
C CYS A 253 -0.93 -11.15 2.30
N THR A 254 -2.14 -11.24 1.77
CA THR A 254 -2.89 -12.50 1.71
C THR A 254 -2.39 -13.42 0.60
N SER A 255 -2.56 -14.72 0.79
CA SER A 255 -2.11 -15.76 -0.15
C SER A 255 -3.28 -16.61 -0.64
N GLY A 256 -3.08 -17.26 -1.77
CA GLY A 256 -3.95 -18.32 -2.25
C GLY A 256 -3.89 -19.57 -1.34
N PRO A 257 -4.76 -20.56 -1.61
CA PRO A 257 -4.85 -21.76 -0.77
C PRO A 257 -3.60 -22.66 -0.82
N ASP A 258 -2.65 -22.36 -1.68
CA ASP A 258 -1.39 -23.10 -1.79
C ASP A 258 -0.28 -22.55 -0.88
N ASP A 259 -0.51 -21.42 -0.20
CA ASP A 259 0.46 -20.70 0.64
C ASP A 259 1.82 -20.43 -0.06
N LEU A 260 1.81 -20.41 -1.38
CA LEU A 260 2.97 -20.18 -2.26
C LEU A 260 2.79 -18.91 -3.10
N HIS A 261 1.57 -18.68 -3.61
CA HIS A 261 1.25 -17.54 -4.44
C HIS A 261 0.35 -16.58 -3.67
N PHE A 262 0.55 -15.28 -3.89
CA PHE A 262 -0.39 -14.29 -3.37
C PHE A 262 -1.74 -14.43 -4.07
N ASP A 263 -2.81 -14.13 -3.36
CA ASP A 263 -4.11 -13.91 -3.98
C ASP A 263 -4.20 -12.51 -4.61
N ALA A 264 -5.34 -12.16 -5.19
CA ALA A 264 -5.50 -10.87 -5.85
C ALA A 264 -5.30 -9.68 -4.89
N ALA A 265 -5.81 -9.77 -3.66
CA ALA A 265 -5.65 -8.74 -2.64
C ALA A 265 -4.18 -8.59 -2.21
N GLY A 266 -3.49 -9.72 -2.02
CA GLY A 266 -2.05 -9.75 -1.71
C GLY A 266 -1.20 -9.11 -2.81
N TYR A 267 -1.45 -9.42 -4.09
CA TYR A 267 -0.73 -8.78 -5.20
C TYR A 267 -0.99 -7.28 -5.28
N ARG A 268 -2.24 -6.84 -5.08
CA ARG A 268 -2.59 -5.42 -5.08
C ARG A 268 -1.83 -4.67 -3.99
N GLU A 269 -1.80 -5.24 -2.79
CA GLU A 269 -1.10 -4.64 -1.66
C GLU A 269 0.42 -4.62 -1.86
N LEU A 270 1.00 -5.74 -2.26
CA LEU A 270 2.43 -5.83 -2.52
C LEU A 270 2.86 -4.84 -3.62
N GLY A 271 2.04 -4.69 -4.68
CA GLY A 271 2.28 -3.72 -5.74
C GLY A 271 2.30 -2.28 -5.23
N ARG A 272 1.36 -1.90 -4.35
CA ARG A 272 1.35 -0.59 -3.71
C ARG A 272 2.63 -0.34 -2.90
N ARG A 273 3.09 -1.34 -2.14
CA ARG A 273 4.33 -1.23 -1.35
C ARG A 273 5.57 -1.02 -2.22
N TYR A 274 5.69 -1.75 -3.32
CA TYR A 274 6.73 -1.50 -4.32
C TYR A 274 6.69 -0.05 -4.82
N ALA A 275 5.49 0.47 -5.13
CA ALA A 275 5.32 1.83 -5.63
C ALA A 275 5.68 2.88 -4.57
N TYR A 276 5.22 2.74 -3.34
CA TYR A 276 5.55 3.69 -2.28
C TYR A 276 7.06 3.76 -2.01
N LYS A 277 7.72 2.60 -1.97
CA LYS A 277 9.18 2.57 -1.83
C LYS A 277 9.87 3.29 -3.00
N MET A 278 9.45 3.00 -4.23
CA MET A 278 10.02 3.64 -5.42
C MET A 278 9.77 5.15 -5.44
N LEU A 279 8.56 5.62 -5.11
CA LEU A 279 8.23 7.03 -5.00
C LEU A 279 9.14 7.73 -3.99
N SER A 280 9.35 7.13 -2.82
CA SER A 280 10.28 7.65 -1.79
C SER A 280 11.70 7.80 -2.33
N LEU A 281 12.22 6.81 -3.04
CA LEU A 281 13.55 6.83 -3.64
C LEU A 281 13.68 7.86 -4.76
N LEU A 282 12.60 8.14 -5.47
CA LEU A 282 12.54 9.18 -6.51
C LEU A 282 12.32 10.59 -5.93
N GLY A 283 12.22 10.73 -4.60
CA GLY A 283 12.05 12.03 -3.91
C GLY A 283 10.61 12.57 -3.95
N TYR A 284 9.62 11.74 -4.30
CA TYR A 284 8.22 12.13 -4.20
C TYR A 284 7.70 11.85 -2.78
N PRO A 285 6.84 12.73 -2.24
CA PRO A 285 6.30 12.51 -0.91
C PRO A 285 5.46 11.22 -0.90
N VAL A 286 5.98 10.22 -0.24
CA VAL A 286 5.18 9.11 0.29
C VAL A 286 4.60 9.65 1.58
N LEU A 287 3.33 9.41 1.82
CA LEU A 287 2.72 9.83 3.08
C LEU A 287 3.53 9.21 4.21
N THR A 288 4.40 10.01 4.83
CA THR A 288 5.16 9.57 5.99
C THR A 288 4.17 9.37 7.12
N PRO A 289 4.28 8.27 7.88
CA PRO A 289 3.50 8.11 9.10
C PRO A 289 3.61 9.38 9.95
N ILE A 290 2.48 9.81 10.50
CA ILE A 290 2.47 10.97 11.39
C ILE A 290 3.40 10.65 12.56
N ALA A 291 4.40 11.49 12.79
CA ALA A 291 5.31 11.33 13.91
C ALA A 291 4.52 11.47 15.22
N ILE A 292 4.53 10.44 16.04
CA ILE A 292 3.92 10.45 17.36
C ILE A 292 4.95 11.08 18.33
N PRO A 293 4.63 12.21 18.98
CA PRO A 293 5.54 12.83 19.95
C PRO A 293 5.82 11.89 21.13
N ALA A 294 7.02 12.03 21.72
CA ALA A 294 7.43 11.20 22.85
C ALA A 294 6.60 11.43 24.13
N ASP A 295 5.94 12.59 24.25
CA ASP A 295 5.04 12.94 25.34
C ASP A 295 3.60 12.49 25.13
N ALA A 296 3.30 11.89 23.97
CA ALA A 296 1.94 11.38 23.71
C ALA A 296 1.66 10.12 24.54
N VAL A 297 0.63 10.18 25.35
CA VAL A 297 0.17 9.10 26.22
C VAL A 297 -1.08 8.43 25.63
N VAL A 298 -1.29 7.16 25.96
CA VAL A 298 -2.48 6.41 25.57
C VAL A 298 -3.71 7.04 26.27
N ALA A 299 -4.78 7.29 25.53
CA ALA A 299 -6.00 7.83 26.08
C ALA A 299 -6.67 6.84 27.05
N SER A 300 -7.35 7.37 28.09
CA SER A 300 -8.10 6.56 29.07
C SER A 300 -9.22 5.73 28.44
N THR A 301 -9.64 6.08 27.24
CA THR A 301 -10.70 5.44 26.46
C THR A 301 -10.18 4.37 25.49
N ALA A 302 -8.87 4.11 25.45
CA ALA A 302 -8.33 3.04 24.64
C ALA A 302 -8.67 1.67 25.27
N GLU A 303 -9.03 0.70 24.43
CA GLU A 303 -9.18 -0.68 24.85
C GLU A 303 -7.86 -1.25 25.41
N PRO A 304 -7.90 -2.06 26.47
CA PRO A 304 -6.70 -2.59 27.10
C PRO A 304 -5.78 -3.31 26.10
N GLY A 305 -4.50 -2.93 26.11
CA GLY A 305 -3.48 -3.52 25.23
C GLY A 305 -3.30 -2.80 23.89
N ASN A 306 -4.13 -1.81 23.58
CA ASN A 306 -3.93 -0.96 22.42
C ASN A 306 -3.04 0.25 22.73
N GLU A 307 -2.31 0.72 21.71
CA GLU A 307 -1.47 1.89 21.80
C GLU A 307 -2.17 3.19 21.36
N PHE A 308 -3.37 3.11 20.81
CA PHE A 308 -4.17 4.23 20.32
C PHE A 308 -5.62 4.11 20.80
N PRO A 309 -6.33 5.27 20.84
CA PRO A 309 -5.88 6.63 20.57
C PRO A 309 -4.86 7.16 21.58
N LYS A 310 -4.02 8.13 21.17
CA LYS A 310 -3.07 8.84 22.06
C LYS A 310 -3.37 10.33 22.10
N ILE A 311 -2.85 10.99 23.14
CA ILE A 311 -3.03 12.43 23.36
C ILE A 311 -1.67 13.00 23.73
N ASP A 312 -1.26 14.10 23.09
CA ASP A 312 -0.04 14.83 23.45
C ASP A 312 -0.30 15.98 24.45
N SER A 313 0.75 16.60 24.95
CA SER A 313 0.68 17.74 25.88
C SER A 313 0.01 19.00 25.28
N ASN A 314 -0.18 19.04 23.96
CA ASN A 314 -0.91 20.10 23.27
C ASN A 314 -2.37 19.74 23.01
N HIS A 315 -2.90 18.71 23.66
CA HIS A 315 -4.29 18.22 23.53
C HIS A 315 -4.64 17.73 22.11
N ARG A 316 -3.66 17.31 21.31
CA ARG A 316 -3.93 16.72 19.99
C ARG A 316 -4.16 15.23 20.13
N GLY A 317 -5.23 14.74 19.50
CA GLY A 317 -5.54 13.31 19.42
C GLY A 317 -4.81 12.65 18.26
N TYR A 318 -4.19 11.50 18.51
CA TYR A 318 -3.53 10.64 17.51
C TYR A 318 -4.31 9.36 17.37
N PHE A 319 -4.64 9.00 16.15
CA PHE A 319 -5.45 7.82 15.82
C PHE A 319 -4.68 6.91 14.86
N SER A 320 -4.92 5.60 14.96
CA SER A 320 -4.38 4.66 14.00
C SER A 320 -5.39 3.58 13.64
N LEU A 321 -5.29 3.08 12.40
CA LEU A 321 -6.10 1.96 11.92
C LEU A 321 -5.28 1.13 10.92
N TYR A 322 -5.17 -0.17 11.15
CA TYR A 322 -4.59 -1.09 10.18
C TYR A 322 -5.63 -1.49 9.16
N ALA A 323 -5.52 -0.94 7.95
CA ALA A 323 -6.44 -1.20 6.84
C ALA A 323 -5.68 -1.22 5.51
N PRO A 324 -4.88 -2.28 5.24
CA PRO A 324 -3.94 -2.31 4.12
C PRO A 324 -4.61 -2.26 2.75
N LEU A 325 -5.87 -2.67 2.65
CA LEU A 325 -6.62 -2.68 1.39
C LEU A 325 -7.47 -1.42 1.17
N ALA A 326 -7.60 -0.56 2.18
CA ALA A 326 -8.38 0.66 2.08
C ALA A 326 -7.75 1.66 1.10
N LYS A 327 -8.62 2.36 0.36
CA LYS A 327 -8.24 3.43 -0.57
C LYS A 327 -8.23 4.79 0.10
N ASN A 328 -9.10 4.98 1.09
CA ASN A 328 -9.22 6.22 1.85
C ASN A 328 -9.68 5.91 3.28
N VAL A 329 -8.99 6.47 4.26
CA VAL A 329 -9.40 6.38 5.66
C VAL A 329 -9.44 7.78 6.27
N LYS A 330 -10.47 8.06 7.05
CA LYS A 330 -10.64 9.32 7.78
C LYS A 330 -11.07 9.05 9.20
N VAL A 331 -10.68 9.92 10.11
CA VAL A 331 -11.27 10.01 11.45
C VAL A 331 -12.10 11.30 11.56
N ASP A 332 -13.32 11.19 12.06
CA ASP A 332 -14.24 12.30 12.31
C ASP A 332 -14.34 12.50 13.82
N VAL A 333 -13.80 13.59 14.32
CA VAL A 333 -13.89 13.96 15.74
C VAL A 333 -14.85 15.13 15.86
N CYS A 334 -16.00 14.92 16.51
CA CYS A 334 -17.04 15.94 16.72
C CYS A 334 -17.46 16.67 15.43
N GLY A 335 -17.56 15.95 14.29
CA GLY A 335 -17.99 16.49 13.00
C GLY A 335 -16.88 17.08 12.14
N LYS A 336 -15.64 17.17 12.65
CA LYS A 336 -14.46 17.54 11.86
C LYS A 336 -13.71 16.30 11.38
N LYS A 337 -13.60 16.15 10.06
CA LYS A 337 -12.92 15.03 9.43
C LYS A 337 -11.45 15.34 9.16
N TYR A 338 -10.59 14.41 9.55
CA TYR A 338 -9.15 14.42 9.28
C TYR A 338 -8.81 13.25 8.35
N ASP A 339 -8.13 13.53 7.24
CA ASP A 339 -7.63 12.51 6.35
C ASP A 339 -6.48 11.76 7.03
N MET A 340 -6.56 10.43 7.08
CA MET A 340 -5.50 9.61 7.63
C MET A 340 -4.42 9.36 6.59
N GLN A 341 -3.18 9.27 7.03
CA GLN A 341 -2.01 8.99 6.22
C GLN A 341 -1.63 7.52 6.36
N ARG A 342 -1.41 6.86 5.22
CA ARG A 342 -1.07 5.43 5.16
C ARG A 342 0.44 5.25 5.07
N ASP A 343 1.00 4.34 5.87
CA ASP A 343 2.40 3.91 5.73
C ASP A 343 2.57 2.77 4.69
N GLU A 344 3.82 2.33 4.50
CA GLU A 344 4.17 1.26 3.57
C GLU A 344 3.52 -0.09 3.94
N LYS A 345 3.17 -0.29 5.23
CA LYS A 345 2.60 -1.54 5.76
C LYS A 345 1.08 -1.54 5.78
N GLY A 346 0.44 -0.42 5.45
CA GLY A 346 -1.01 -0.30 5.46
C GLY A 346 -1.59 0.18 6.80
N LEU A 347 -0.75 0.70 7.68
CA LEU A 347 -1.19 1.40 8.88
C LEU A 347 -1.56 2.85 8.51
N TRP A 348 -2.76 3.24 8.84
CA TRP A 348 -3.26 4.60 8.68
C TRP A 348 -3.12 5.35 9.99
N THR A 349 -2.65 6.59 9.93
CA THR A 349 -2.51 7.46 11.11
C THR A 349 -3.07 8.85 10.82
N ALA A 350 -3.65 9.48 11.85
CA ALA A 350 -4.09 10.86 11.80
C ALA A 350 -3.73 11.58 13.08
N VAL A 351 -3.61 12.91 12.99
CA VAL A 351 -3.52 13.81 14.13
C VAL A 351 -4.56 14.91 14.00
N THR A 352 -5.19 15.28 15.11
CA THR A 352 -6.15 16.36 15.13
C THR A 352 -5.48 17.73 15.38
N ASP A 353 -6.22 18.80 15.21
CA ASP A 353 -5.93 20.06 15.89
C ASP A 353 -6.07 19.84 17.40
N PRO A 354 -5.58 20.79 18.24
CA PRO A 354 -5.84 20.76 19.67
C PRO A 354 -7.34 20.66 19.96
N LEU A 355 -7.73 19.65 20.74
CA LEU A 355 -9.09 19.43 21.19
C LEU A 355 -9.30 20.18 22.53
N VAL A 356 -10.53 20.56 22.81
CA VAL A 356 -10.88 21.11 24.14
C VAL A 356 -10.82 19.99 25.17
N VAL A 357 -10.62 20.36 26.42
CA VAL A 357 -10.68 19.44 27.56
C VAL A 357 -12.05 18.78 27.65
N GLY A 358 -12.08 17.49 27.99
CA GLY A 358 -13.29 16.69 28.14
C GLY A 358 -13.42 15.58 27.13
N PHE A 359 -14.58 14.93 27.14
CA PHE A 359 -14.87 13.75 26.31
C PHE A 359 -15.34 14.16 24.91
N HIS A 360 -14.83 13.46 23.88
CA HIS A 360 -15.17 13.66 22.47
C HIS A 360 -15.57 12.35 21.82
N TYR A 361 -16.72 12.32 21.13
CA TYR A 361 -17.06 11.22 20.24
C TYR A 361 -16.27 11.30 18.94
N TYR A 362 -15.88 10.15 18.41
CA TYR A 362 -15.31 10.07 17.08
C TYR A 362 -15.74 8.80 16.32
N PHE A 363 -15.59 8.85 15.01
CA PHE A 363 -15.88 7.77 14.07
C PHE A 363 -14.74 7.60 13.10
N MET A 364 -14.51 6.38 12.64
CA MET A 364 -13.63 6.12 11.51
C MET A 364 -14.43 5.86 10.24
N PHE A 365 -13.91 6.27 9.11
CA PHE A 365 -14.48 6.03 7.79
C PHE A 365 -13.46 5.30 6.93
N VAL A 366 -13.79 4.10 6.48
CA VAL A 366 -12.97 3.28 5.58
C VAL A 366 -13.68 3.19 4.24
N ASP A 367 -13.11 3.77 3.20
CA ASP A 367 -13.70 3.84 1.85
C ASP A 367 -15.15 4.36 1.84
N GLY A 368 -15.44 5.30 2.73
CA GLY A 368 -16.75 5.92 2.90
C GLY A 368 -17.70 5.19 3.86
N VAL A 369 -17.35 4.00 4.34
CA VAL A 369 -18.13 3.26 5.34
C VAL A 369 -17.72 3.69 6.73
N GLN A 370 -18.69 4.12 7.55
CA GLN A 370 -18.45 4.46 8.95
C GLN A 370 -18.29 3.18 9.78
N ILE A 371 -17.26 3.15 10.61
CA ILE A 371 -16.98 2.08 11.57
C ILE A 371 -16.69 2.69 12.94
N VAL A 372 -16.82 1.89 13.99
CA VAL A 372 -16.27 2.18 15.32
C VAL A 372 -14.79 1.77 15.32
N ASP A 373 -13.95 2.53 16.00
CA ASP A 373 -12.53 2.18 16.15
C ASP A 373 -12.39 0.92 17.02
N PRO A 374 -11.80 -0.17 16.53
CA PRO A 374 -11.60 -1.36 17.34
C PRO A 374 -10.59 -1.18 18.48
N ALA A 375 -9.82 -0.10 18.47
CA ALA A 375 -8.84 0.21 19.51
C ALA A 375 -9.40 1.09 20.64
N SER A 376 -10.65 1.55 20.52
CA SER A 376 -11.34 2.38 21.51
C SER A 376 -12.45 1.62 22.20
N ASP A 377 -12.64 1.89 23.50
CA ASP A 377 -13.90 1.57 24.16
C ASP A 377 -15.09 2.17 23.38
N THR A 378 -16.27 1.56 23.52
CA THR A 378 -17.43 1.87 22.70
C THR A 378 -18.51 2.58 23.52
N PHE A 379 -18.89 3.75 23.06
CA PHE A 379 -19.88 4.61 23.70
C PHE A 379 -21.12 4.79 22.84
N PHE A 380 -22.30 4.87 23.44
CA PHE A 380 -23.50 5.23 22.72
C PHE A 380 -23.66 6.76 22.69
N GLY A 381 -23.50 7.35 21.50
CA GLY A 381 -23.63 8.79 21.27
C GLY A 381 -23.96 9.09 19.82
N CYS A 382 -24.51 10.26 19.54
CA CYS A 382 -24.97 10.62 18.19
C CYS A 382 -25.95 9.61 17.58
N CYS A 383 -26.82 9.00 18.40
CA CYS A 383 -27.80 7.94 18.05
C CYS A 383 -27.17 6.61 17.58
N ARG A 384 -25.92 6.32 17.92
CA ARG A 384 -25.20 5.11 17.48
C ARG A 384 -23.96 4.82 18.34
N GLN A 385 -23.35 3.67 18.10
CA GLN A 385 -22.07 3.33 18.70
C GLN A 385 -20.95 4.21 18.11
N ALA A 386 -20.09 4.74 18.95
CA ALA A 386 -18.96 5.62 18.63
C ALA A 386 -17.72 5.24 19.42
N GLY A 387 -16.53 5.54 18.91
CA GLY A 387 -15.33 5.62 19.73
C GLY A 387 -15.34 6.89 20.58
N GLY A 388 -14.50 6.91 21.61
CA GLY A 388 -14.34 8.07 22.49
C GLY A 388 -12.87 8.45 22.67
N ILE A 389 -12.59 9.72 22.79
CA ILE A 389 -11.30 10.22 23.27
C ILE A 389 -11.55 11.28 24.34
N GLU A 390 -10.93 11.11 25.51
CA GLU A 390 -11.06 12.05 26.60
C GLU A 390 -9.75 12.84 26.76
N ILE A 391 -9.83 14.15 26.55
CA ILE A 391 -8.73 15.07 26.80
C ILE A 391 -8.75 15.40 28.28
N PRO A 392 -7.72 14.98 29.06
CA PRO A 392 -7.76 15.07 30.52
C PRO A 392 -7.69 16.53 30.99
N GLU A 393 -8.54 16.87 31.95
CA GLU A 393 -8.33 18.06 32.77
C GLU A 393 -7.09 17.91 33.66
N GLY A 394 -6.53 19.02 34.11
CA GLY A 394 -5.47 19.03 35.13
C GLY A 394 -5.95 18.48 36.50
N GLU A 395 -5.50 19.06 37.59
CA GLU A 395 -5.92 18.65 38.95
C GLU A 395 -7.42 18.86 39.20
N GLU A 396 -8.02 19.79 38.49
CA GLU A 396 -9.48 20.06 38.56
C GLU A 396 -10.31 18.83 38.19
N GLY A 397 -9.81 17.95 37.29
CA GLY A 397 -10.48 16.71 36.91
C GLY A 397 -10.50 15.61 37.97
N ASN A 398 -9.95 15.84 39.16
CA ASN A 398 -9.94 14.84 40.23
C ASN A 398 -11.32 14.47 40.73
N TYR A 399 -12.33 15.32 40.52
CA TYR A 399 -13.71 15.05 40.94
C TYR A 399 -14.35 13.88 40.19
N TYR A 400 -13.97 13.61 38.97
CA TYR A 400 -14.51 12.50 38.15
C TYR A 400 -13.53 11.32 37.95
N ARG A 401 -12.27 11.46 38.38
CA ARG A 401 -11.30 10.37 38.27
C ARG A 401 -11.45 9.38 39.42
N PRO A 402 -11.20 8.08 39.21
CA PRO A 402 -11.18 7.07 40.26
C PRO A 402 -10.14 7.44 41.32
N GLN A 403 -10.53 7.57 42.58
CA GLN A 403 -9.63 7.79 43.71
C GLN A 403 -9.36 6.47 44.47
N GLN A 404 -8.10 6.21 44.82
CA GLN A 404 -7.70 4.93 45.43
C GLN A 404 -8.30 4.71 46.82
N ASN A 405 -8.46 5.79 47.61
CA ASN A 405 -8.89 5.71 49.01
C ASN A 405 -10.38 5.99 49.21
N VAL A 406 -11.15 6.01 48.13
CA VAL A 406 -12.59 6.27 48.17
C VAL A 406 -13.33 4.95 47.96
N ALA A 407 -14.28 4.66 48.89
CA ALA A 407 -15.12 3.47 48.79
C ALA A 407 -16.02 3.58 47.55
N LYS A 408 -16.09 2.49 46.77
CA LYS A 408 -16.81 2.45 45.51
C LYS A 408 -18.27 2.02 45.68
N GLY A 409 -19.17 2.83 45.13
CA GLY A 409 -20.57 2.46 44.97
C GLY A 409 -20.77 1.48 43.82
N GLN A 410 -22.01 1.21 43.49
CA GLN A 410 -22.37 0.28 42.42
C GLN A 410 -23.30 0.93 41.42
N VAL A 411 -23.10 0.65 40.15
CA VAL A 411 -24.02 0.97 39.05
C VAL A 411 -24.73 -0.30 38.61
N ARG A 412 -26.07 -0.30 38.62
CA ARG A 412 -26.89 -1.45 38.23
C ARG A 412 -27.79 -1.09 37.07
N SER A 413 -27.93 -1.97 36.11
CA SER A 413 -28.99 -1.87 35.10
C SER A 413 -30.32 -2.27 35.72
N PHE A 414 -31.34 -1.47 35.51
CA PHE A 414 -32.69 -1.68 36.00
C PHE A 414 -33.69 -1.60 34.84
N THR A 415 -34.57 -2.62 34.75
CA THR A 415 -35.62 -2.64 33.74
C THR A 415 -36.99 -2.42 34.44
N TYR A 416 -37.77 -1.52 33.89
CA TYR A 416 -39.09 -1.18 34.40
C TYR A 416 -40.10 -0.96 33.29
N TYR A 417 -41.37 -1.20 33.59
CA TYR A 417 -42.46 -0.87 32.69
C TYR A 417 -42.93 0.60 32.92
N ALA A 418 -42.84 1.41 31.89
CA ALA A 418 -43.23 2.81 31.95
C ALA A 418 -44.73 2.95 31.58
N GLU A 419 -45.60 3.19 32.56
CA GLU A 419 -47.04 3.31 32.34
C GLU A 419 -47.42 4.45 31.38
N SER A 420 -46.63 5.51 31.36
CA SER A 420 -46.87 6.68 30.49
C SER A 420 -46.65 6.39 29.01
N THR A 421 -45.65 5.54 28.68
CA THR A 421 -45.31 5.20 27.29
C THR A 421 -45.79 3.78 26.92
N LYS A 422 -46.28 3.01 27.89
CA LYS A 422 -46.71 1.59 27.70
C LYS A 422 -45.60 0.71 27.15
N GLU A 423 -44.37 0.93 27.56
CA GLU A 423 -43.19 0.21 27.11
C GLU A 423 -42.25 -0.16 28.25
N TRP A 424 -41.47 -1.22 28.04
CA TRP A 424 -40.36 -1.55 28.91
C TRP A 424 -39.20 -0.58 28.66
N ARG A 425 -38.66 -0.01 29.75
CA ARG A 425 -37.56 0.92 29.75
C ARG A 425 -36.42 0.40 30.60
N ARG A 426 -35.21 0.92 30.34
CA ARG A 426 -34.03 0.67 31.15
C ARG A 426 -33.57 1.95 31.83
N ALA A 427 -32.90 1.82 32.96
CA ALA A 427 -32.25 2.89 33.70
C ALA A 427 -30.97 2.36 34.34
N MET A 428 -29.98 3.19 34.53
CA MET A 428 -28.80 2.88 35.33
C MET A 428 -29.01 3.50 36.73
N ILE A 429 -28.83 2.71 37.77
CA ILE A 429 -29.03 3.16 39.17
C ILE A 429 -27.69 3.06 39.89
N TYR A 430 -27.16 4.19 40.33
CA TYR A 430 -26.04 4.25 41.25
C TYR A 430 -26.51 4.13 42.70
N THR A 431 -25.81 3.32 43.50
CA THR A 431 -25.98 3.22 44.96
C THR A 431 -24.63 3.38 45.64
N PRO A 432 -24.49 4.25 46.69
CA PRO A 432 -23.21 4.44 47.37
C PRO A 432 -22.75 3.19 48.13
N ALA A 433 -21.46 3.13 48.49
CA ALA A 433 -20.81 1.93 49.05
C ALA A 433 -21.48 1.35 50.32
N GLU A 434 -22.13 2.18 51.12
CA GLU A 434 -22.81 1.73 52.33
C GLU A 434 -24.29 1.37 52.13
N TYR A 435 -24.84 1.52 50.91
CA TYR A 435 -26.27 1.32 50.64
C TYR A 435 -26.78 -0.03 51.07
N GLU A 436 -26.04 -1.10 50.83
CA GLU A 436 -26.40 -2.49 51.16
C GLU A 436 -26.15 -2.82 52.62
N LYS A 437 -25.46 -1.97 53.39
CA LYS A 437 -25.02 -2.30 54.75
C LYS A 437 -25.92 -1.69 55.81
N GLY A 438 -26.95 -0.95 55.47
CA GLY A 438 -27.76 -0.21 56.43
C GLY A 438 -29.18 0.07 55.94
N ASN A 439 -29.93 0.74 56.81
CA ASN A 439 -31.32 1.17 56.54
C ASN A 439 -31.45 2.68 56.29
N LYS A 440 -30.32 3.33 55.92
CA LYS A 440 -30.31 4.79 55.65
C LYS A 440 -31.10 5.06 54.38
N ARG A 441 -31.91 6.12 54.41
CA ARG A 441 -32.57 6.65 53.22
C ARG A 441 -31.67 7.72 52.60
N TYR A 442 -31.52 7.66 51.30
CA TYR A 442 -30.73 8.62 50.52
C TYR A 442 -31.65 9.48 49.67
N PRO A 443 -31.29 10.75 49.41
CA PRO A 443 -31.97 11.54 48.41
C PRO A 443 -31.75 10.92 47.03
N VAL A 444 -32.69 11.14 46.10
CA VAL A 444 -32.62 10.61 44.75
C VAL A 444 -32.34 11.75 43.79
N LEU A 445 -31.27 11.63 43.01
CA LEU A 445 -30.96 12.50 41.88
C LEU A 445 -31.37 11.79 40.59
N TYR A 446 -32.20 12.43 39.77
CA TYR A 446 -32.57 11.94 38.44
C TYR A 446 -31.72 12.63 37.40
N LEU A 447 -30.92 11.87 36.65
CA LEU A 447 -30.09 12.36 35.56
C LEU A 447 -30.67 11.89 34.22
N GLN A 448 -30.96 12.86 33.36
CA GLN A 448 -31.40 12.61 31.99
C GLN A 448 -30.21 12.73 31.05
N HIS A 449 -30.04 11.75 30.19
CA HIS A 449 -29.00 11.80 29.13
C HIS A 449 -29.29 12.87 28.08
N GLY A 450 -28.25 13.23 27.29
CA GLY A 450 -28.36 14.17 26.18
C GLY A 450 -29.10 13.60 24.96
N MET A 451 -29.46 14.46 24.02
CA MET A 451 -30.04 14.04 22.75
C MET A 451 -29.04 13.18 21.97
N GLY A 452 -29.47 11.99 21.53
CA GLY A 452 -28.64 11.07 20.79
C GLY A 452 -27.81 10.13 21.66
N GLU A 453 -27.98 10.16 22.99
CA GLU A 453 -27.42 9.21 23.94
C GLU A 453 -28.51 8.28 24.47
N ASP A 454 -28.15 7.36 25.35
CA ASP A 454 -29.07 6.45 26.05
C ASP A 454 -28.81 6.41 27.57
N GLU A 455 -29.45 5.53 28.29
CA GLU A 455 -29.33 5.39 29.73
C GLU A 455 -27.92 5.12 30.25
N THR A 456 -26.96 4.75 29.38
CA THR A 456 -25.57 4.52 29.76
C THR A 456 -24.72 5.77 29.80
N GLY A 457 -25.16 6.87 29.15
CA GLY A 457 -24.37 8.07 28.94
C GLY A 457 -23.72 8.63 30.21
N TRP A 458 -24.50 8.82 31.28
CA TRP A 458 -23.94 9.34 32.53
C TRP A 458 -23.04 8.34 33.27
N SER A 459 -23.33 7.06 33.18
CA SER A 459 -22.53 6.04 33.87
C SER A 459 -21.27 5.65 33.10
N HIS A 460 -21.21 5.85 31.79
CA HIS A 460 -20.07 5.51 30.95
C HIS A 460 -19.19 6.74 30.64
N GLN A 461 -19.49 7.48 29.61
CA GLN A 461 -18.70 8.67 29.25
C GLN A 461 -18.82 9.81 30.26
N GLY A 462 -19.93 9.92 30.99
CA GLY A 462 -20.16 10.97 32.01
C GLY A 462 -19.48 10.70 33.35
N GLN A 463 -18.88 9.50 33.55
CA GLN A 463 -18.15 9.13 34.77
C GLN A 463 -18.92 9.34 36.09
N MET A 464 -20.27 9.33 36.05
CA MET A 464 -21.13 9.68 37.15
C MET A 464 -20.82 8.90 38.45
N GLN A 465 -20.51 7.61 38.34
CA GLN A 465 -20.14 6.79 39.48
C GLN A 465 -18.90 7.31 40.23
N ASN A 466 -17.88 7.75 39.50
CA ASN A 466 -16.68 8.33 40.11
C ASN A 466 -16.97 9.67 40.77
N ILE A 467 -17.80 10.50 40.13
CA ILE A 467 -18.25 11.78 40.70
C ILE A 467 -18.99 11.52 42.02
N MET A 468 -19.93 10.62 42.02
CA MET A 468 -20.72 10.29 43.20
C MET A 468 -19.93 9.58 44.32
N ASP A 469 -18.92 8.81 43.95
CA ASP A 469 -18.01 8.21 44.94
C ASP A 469 -17.10 9.25 45.60
N ASN A 470 -16.68 10.27 44.85
CA ASN A 470 -15.74 11.29 45.32
C ASN A 470 -16.42 12.42 46.12
N LEU A 471 -17.76 12.54 46.08
CA LEU A 471 -18.57 13.48 46.87
C LEU A 471 -18.79 12.97 48.28
#